data_c8af3bed5a9981be7c9eab095221b8e3
#
_entry.id   c8af3bed5a9981be7c9eab095221b8e3
#
_cell.length_a   1.000
_cell.length_b   1.000
_cell.length_c   1.000
_cell.angle_alpha   90.00
_cell.angle_beta   90.00
_cell.angle_gamma   90.00
#
_symmetry.space_group_name_H-M   'P 1'
#
loop_
_entity.id
_entity.type
_entity.pdbx_description
1 polymer ?
#
loop_
_entity_poly.entity_id
_entity_poly.type
_entity_poly.pdbx_seq_one_letter_code
_entity_poly.pdbx_strand_id
1 'polypeptide(L)'
;MFTFVHHVHYVVADLEKVISYMEQNFEMLPEHKGENTERAYKEAIYKVGPTLIEFTQPTKTDTGMAKFLQQKGPGVYHVAWGTDLLEEKAKRLASKGVKLRDSGIGKSPRGYKTLNFDPSDSIGTLFQLAQG
;
A
#
# COMPACT_ATOMS: atom_id res chain seq x y z
N MET A 1 -5.98 -4.20 18.12
CA MET A 1 -5.58 -2.94 17.44
C MET A 1 -6.09 -2.88 16.01
N PHE A 2 -5.85 -3.90 15.18
CA PHE A 2 -6.42 -3.92 13.83
C PHE A 2 -7.72 -4.72 13.80
N THR A 3 -8.61 -4.36 12.86
CA THR A 3 -9.91 -5.02 12.73
C THR A 3 -10.11 -5.71 11.38
N PHE A 4 -9.29 -5.35 10.37
CA PHE A 4 -9.36 -5.93 9.03
C PHE A 4 -8.10 -5.60 8.25
N VAL A 5 -7.90 -6.23 7.09
CA VAL A 5 -6.86 -5.84 6.15
C VAL A 5 -7.41 -4.71 5.27
N HIS A 6 -6.85 -3.51 5.40
CA HIS A 6 -7.32 -2.33 4.67
C HIS A 6 -6.99 -2.46 3.19
N HIS A 7 -5.71 -2.72 2.89
CA HIS A 7 -5.31 -2.97 1.50
C HIS A 7 -4.04 -3.81 1.44
N VAL A 8 -3.89 -4.49 0.32
CA VAL A 8 -2.67 -5.18 -0.08
C VAL A 8 -2.13 -4.48 -1.32
N HIS A 9 -0.87 -4.06 -1.27
CA HIS A 9 -0.25 -3.29 -2.34
C HIS A 9 0.79 -4.15 -3.06
N TYR A 10 0.51 -4.45 -4.33
CA TYR A 10 1.44 -5.12 -5.23
C TYR A 10 2.17 -4.11 -6.11
N VAL A 11 3.45 -4.33 -6.33
CA VAL A 11 4.21 -3.64 -7.38
C VAL A 11 4.40 -4.61 -8.53
N VAL A 12 4.11 -4.18 -9.75
CA VAL A 12 4.14 -5.02 -10.94
C VAL A 12 4.90 -4.32 -12.08
N ALA A 13 5.39 -5.12 -13.02
CA ALA A 13 6.14 -4.60 -14.17
C ALA A 13 5.23 -4.07 -15.28
N ASP A 14 4.06 -4.68 -15.45
CA ASP A 14 3.13 -4.35 -16.54
C ASP A 14 1.69 -4.41 -16.02
N LEU A 15 1.15 -3.24 -15.72
CA LEU A 15 -0.18 -3.12 -15.13
C LEU A 15 -1.28 -3.60 -16.09
N GLU A 16 -1.16 -3.31 -17.38
CA GLU A 16 -2.18 -3.71 -18.36
C GLU A 16 -2.28 -5.23 -18.49
N LYS A 17 -1.16 -5.93 -18.36
CA LYS A 17 -1.16 -7.41 -18.34
C LYS A 17 -1.87 -7.94 -17.09
N VAL A 18 -1.68 -7.30 -15.94
CA VAL A 18 -2.36 -7.69 -14.70
C VAL A 18 -3.88 -7.49 -14.86
N ILE A 19 -4.29 -6.34 -15.37
CA ILE A 19 -5.72 -6.03 -15.58
C ILE A 19 -6.35 -7.07 -16.52
N SER A 20 -5.69 -7.39 -17.64
CA SER A 20 -6.17 -8.41 -18.57
C SER A 20 -6.24 -9.78 -17.92
N TYR A 21 -5.24 -10.15 -17.14
CA TYR A 21 -5.20 -11.44 -16.43
C TYR A 21 -6.36 -11.57 -15.44
N MET A 22 -6.63 -10.51 -14.68
CA MET A 22 -7.74 -10.50 -13.70
C MET A 22 -9.10 -10.62 -14.41
N GLU A 23 -9.28 -9.93 -15.52
CA GLU A 23 -10.54 -10.00 -16.27
C GLU A 23 -10.74 -11.36 -16.93
N GLN A 24 -9.72 -11.86 -17.62
CA GLN A 24 -9.83 -13.12 -18.38
C GLN A 24 -9.99 -14.35 -17.49
N ASN A 25 -9.33 -14.37 -16.35
CA ASN A 25 -9.31 -15.56 -15.48
C ASN A 25 -10.33 -15.51 -14.35
N PHE A 26 -10.64 -14.32 -13.85
CA PHE A 26 -11.46 -14.17 -12.65
C PHE A 26 -12.69 -13.29 -12.86
N GLU A 27 -12.88 -12.80 -14.09
CA GLU A 27 -14.00 -11.92 -14.43
C GLU A 27 -14.08 -10.68 -13.53
N MET A 28 -12.92 -10.18 -13.09
CA MET A 28 -12.83 -9.00 -12.26
C MET A 28 -12.33 -7.80 -13.03
N LEU A 29 -13.04 -6.69 -12.84
CA LEU A 29 -12.64 -5.38 -13.36
C LEU A 29 -12.20 -4.50 -12.20
N PRO A 30 -11.21 -3.60 -12.40
CA PRO A 30 -10.80 -2.69 -11.34
C PRO A 30 -11.91 -1.69 -11.04
N GLU A 31 -12.07 -1.39 -9.75
CA GLU A 31 -12.98 -0.33 -9.29
C GLU A 31 -12.43 1.06 -9.64
N HIS A 32 -11.09 1.19 -9.66
CA HIS A 32 -10.40 2.41 -10.02
C HIS A 32 -9.17 2.09 -10.85
N LYS A 33 -8.90 2.94 -11.83
CA LYS A 33 -7.68 2.89 -12.65
C LYS A 33 -7.22 4.33 -12.89
N GLY A 34 -5.94 4.59 -12.71
CA GLY A 34 -5.42 5.95 -12.88
C GLY A 34 -3.91 6.01 -12.86
N GLU A 35 -3.42 7.24 -12.88
CA GLU A 35 -1.98 7.54 -12.81
C GLU A 35 -1.76 8.65 -11.78
N ASN A 36 -0.75 8.46 -10.93
CA ASN A 36 -0.25 9.50 -10.04
C ASN A 36 1.11 9.97 -10.59
N THR A 37 1.10 11.09 -11.28
CA THR A 37 2.32 11.63 -11.92
C THR A 37 3.31 12.16 -10.89
N GLU A 38 2.83 12.72 -9.78
CA GLU A 38 3.67 13.24 -8.72
C GLU A 38 4.48 12.13 -8.05
N ARG A 39 3.85 11.01 -7.73
CA ARG A 39 4.49 9.85 -7.10
C ARG A 39 5.03 8.84 -8.11
N ALA A 40 4.82 9.08 -9.39
CA ALA A 40 5.37 8.31 -10.51
C ALA A 40 4.95 6.85 -10.53
N TYR A 41 3.64 6.61 -10.57
CA TYR A 41 3.10 5.27 -10.79
C TYR A 41 1.73 5.32 -11.47
N LYS A 42 1.40 4.21 -12.14
CA LYS A 42 0.05 3.89 -12.60
C LYS A 42 -0.56 2.88 -11.65
N GLU A 43 -1.88 2.89 -11.49
CA GLU A 43 -2.54 2.02 -10.53
C GLU A 43 -3.85 1.46 -11.06
N ALA A 44 -4.16 0.26 -10.58
CA ALA A 44 -5.49 -0.35 -10.69
C ALA A 44 -5.86 -0.90 -9.31
N ILE A 45 -7.08 -0.64 -8.88
CA ILE A 45 -7.54 -0.99 -7.54
C ILE A 45 -8.78 -1.84 -7.66
N TYR A 46 -8.74 -3.00 -7.01
CA TYR A 46 -9.84 -3.96 -6.93
C TYR A 46 -10.39 -3.97 -5.52
N LYS A 47 -11.69 -4.11 -5.39
CA LYS A 47 -12.33 -4.23 -4.08
C LYS A 47 -12.73 -5.69 -3.84
N VAL A 48 -12.27 -6.26 -2.74
CA VAL A 48 -12.57 -7.64 -2.33
C VAL A 48 -13.10 -7.59 -0.90
N GLY A 49 -14.43 -7.59 -0.75
CA GLY A 49 -15.04 -7.35 0.56
C GLY A 49 -14.63 -5.98 1.09
N PRO A 50 -14.17 -5.87 2.34
CA PRO A 50 -13.70 -4.61 2.92
C PRO A 50 -12.27 -4.26 2.53
N THR A 51 -11.58 -5.13 1.78
CA THR A 51 -10.16 -5.00 1.46
C THR A 51 -9.97 -4.48 0.05
N LEU A 52 -9.04 -3.55 -0.11
CA LEU A 52 -8.61 -3.10 -1.44
C LEU A 52 -7.35 -3.86 -1.85
N ILE A 53 -7.31 -4.31 -3.09
CA ILE A 53 -6.11 -4.88 -3.70
C ILE A 53 -5.60 -3.87 -4.72
N GLU A 54 -4.41 -3.34 -4.47
CA GLU A 54 -3.81 -2.28 -5.29
C GLU A 54 -2.66 -2.86 -6.09
N PHE A 55 -2.71 -2.68 -7.42
CA PHE A 55 -1.58 -2.98 -8.28
C PHE A 55 -1.02 -1.68 -8.82
N THR A 56 0.29 -1.47 -8.65
CA THR A 56 0.97 -0.28 -9.14
C THR A 56 2.13 -0.65 -10.05
N GLN A 57 2.29 0.15 -11.10
CA GLN A 57 3.42 0.06 -12.01
C GLN A 57 4.22 1.35 -11.90
N PRO A 58 5.49 1.31 -11.46
CA PRO A 58 6.34 2.51 -11.43
C PRO A 58 6.50 3.12 -12.83
N THR A 59 6.46 4.43 -12.91
CA THR A 59 6.69 5.17 -14.17
C THR A 59 8.06 5.83 -14.23
N LYS A 60 8.84 5.75 -13.14
CA LYS A 60 10.23 6.21 -13.05
C LYS A 60 11.07 5.12 -12.41
N THR A 61 12.39 5.25 -12.51
CA THR A 61 13.34 4.22 -12.04
C THR A 61 13.92 4.51 -10.66
N ASP A 62 13.72 5.69 -10.11
CA ASP A 62 14.36 6.17 -8.88
C ASP A 62 13.46 6.21 -7.65
N THR A 63 12.24 5.68 -7.75
CA THR A 63 11.31 5.61 -6.62
C THR A 63 11.52 4.35 -5.79
N GLY A 64 11.02 4.34 -4.56
CA GLY A 64 11.06 3.15 -3.70
C GLY A 64 10.40 1.93 -4.32
N MET A 65 9.24 2.11 -4.97
CA MET A 65 8.55 1.03 -5.67
C MET A 65 9.35 0.51 -6.86
N ALA A 66 9.98 1.39 -7.63
CA ALA A 66 10.82 0.99 -8.76
C ALA A 66 12.04 0.19 -8.29
N LYS A 67 12.67 0.61 -7.20
CA LYS A 67 13.80 -0.12 -6.61
C LYS A 67 13.40 -1.49 -6.10
N PHE A 68 12.23 -1.58 -5.46
CA PHE A 68 11.68 -2.86 -5.04
C PHE A 68 11.51 -3.81 -6.24
N LEU A 69 10.90 -3.32 -7.31
CA LEU A 69 10.68 -4.10 -8.52
C LEU A 69 12.00 -4.56 -9.16
N GLN A 70 13.02 -3.69 -9.20
CA GLN A 70 14.33 -4.01 -9.74
C GLN A 70 15.07 -5.07 -8.92
N GLN A 71 14.94 -5.02 -7.60
CA GLN A 71 15.67 -5.89 -6.70
C GLN A 71 14.97 -7.22 -6.45
N LYS A 72 13.65 -7.22 -6.35
CA LYS A 72 12.85 -8.38 -5.94
C LYS A 72 11.92 -8.92 -7.01
N GLY A 73 11.68 -8.17 -8.08
CA GLY A 73 10.67 -8.49 -9.06
C GLY A 73 9.25 -8.15 -8.59
N PRO A 74 8.22 -8.51 -9.38
CA PRO A 74 6.83 -8.26 -9.00
C PRO A 74 6.47 -8.96 -7.69
N GLY A 75 5.67 -8.31 -6.86
CA GLY A 75 5.25 -8.92 -5.61
C GLY A 75 4.54 -7.95 -4.67
N VAL A 76 4.24 -8.43 -3.49
CA VAL A 76 3.62 -7.61 -2.44
C VAL A 76 4.63 -6.62 -1.90
N TYR A 77 4.32 -5.35 -2.03
CA TYR A 77 5.15 -4.26 -1.53
C TYR A 77 4.88 -3.99 -0.06
N HIS A 78 3.60 -3.87 0.32
CA HIS A 78 3.20 -3.82 1.72
C HIS A 78 1.75 -4.26 1.90
N VAL A 79 1.42 -4.56 3.15
CA VAL A 79 0.06 -4.78 3.63
C VAL A 79 -0.28 -3.67 4.61
N ALA A 80 -1.43 -3.03 4.44
CA ALA A 80 -1.93 -2.04 5.38
C ALA A 80 -3.04 -2.66 6.23
N TRP A 81 -2.92 -2.51 7.53
CA TRP A 81 -3.85 -3.07 8.50
C TRP A 81 -4.86 -2.00 8.89
N GLY A 82 -6.13 -2.34 8.79
CA GLY A 82 -7.22 -1.41 9.06
C GLY A 82 -7.44 -1.21 10.55
N THR A 83 -7.58 0.03 10.95
CA THR A 83 -7.86 0.41 12.33
C THR A 83 -8.75 1.65 12.36
N ASP A 84 -9.30 1.92 13.52
CA ASP A 84 -9.95 3.19 13.84
C ASP A 84 -9.07 3.98 14.82
N LEU A 85 -9.43 5.24 15.08
CA LEU A 85 -8.75 6.10 16.05
C LEU A 85 -7.22 6.08 15.88
N LEU A 86 -6.78 6.33 14.66
CA LEU A 86 -5.36 6.19 14.29
C LEU A 86 -4.46 7.09 15.14
N GLU A 87 -4.91 8.31 15.50
CA GLU A 87 -4.17 9.23 16.37
C GLU A 87 -3.92 8.63 17.76
N GLU A 88 -4.91 7.96 18.33
CA GLU A 88 -4.76 7.29 19.62
C GLU A 88 -3.81 6.09 19.53
N LYS A 89 -3.93 5.33 18.42
CA LYS A 89 -3.02 4.21 18.16
C LYS A 89 -1.58 4.68 18.00
N ALA A 90 -1.36 5.80 17.33
CA ALA A 90 -0.04 6.38 17.15
C ALA A 90 0.59 6.76 18.51
N LYS A 91 -0.18 7.39 19.38
CA LYS A 91 0.29 7.73 20.74
C LYS A 91 0.64 6.47 21.55
N ARG A 92 -0.20 5.46 21.48
CA ARG A 92 0.01 4.20 22.18
C ARG A 92 1.27 3.48 21.69
N LEU A 93 1.52 3.48 20.39
CA LEU A 93 2.72 2.89 19.80
C LEU A 93 3.96 3.69 20.19
N ALA A 94 3.88 5.01 20.18
CA ALA A 94 4.98 5.87 20.61
C ALA A 94 5.35 5.60 22.07
N SER A 95 4.37 5.40 22.94
CA SER A 95 4.62 5.07 24.36
C SER A 95 5.33 3.73 24.55
N LYS A 96 5.27 2.85 23.58
CA LYS A 96 5.96 1.55 23.56
C LYS A 96 7.33 1.61 22.91
N GLY A 97 7.75 2.79 22.42
CA GLY A 97 9.03 2.96 21.75
C GLY A 97 9.07 2.48 20.32
N VAL A 98 7.91 2.27 19.67
CA VAL A 98 7.85 1.85 18.25
C VAL A 98 8.30 3.01 17.36
N LYS A 99 9.25 2.74 16.47
CA LYS A 99 9.76 3.73 15.53
C LYS A 99 8.90 3.78 14.27
N LEU A 100 8.61 5.01 13.84
CA LEU A 100 7.85 5.28 12.63
C LEU A 100 8.80 5.69 11.50
N ARG A 101 8.45 5.33 10.28
CA ARG A 101 9.22 5.71 9.08
C ARG A 101 9.10 7.19 8.78
N ASP A 102 7.90 7.74 9.00
CA ASP A 102 7.59 9.13 8.75
C ASP A 102 7.38 9.88 10.08
N SER A 103 7.24 11.20 10.02
CA SER A 103 7.08 12.06 11.19
C SER A 103 5.73 11.89 11.93
N GLY A 104 4.91 10.94 11.54
CA GLY A 104 3.61 10.68 12.15
C GLY A 104 2.55 10.28 11.13
N ILE A 105 1.30 10.67 11.42
CA ILE A 105 0.17 10.33 10.57
C ILE A 105 0.23 11.10 9.26
N GLY A 106 0.24 10.36 8.16
CA GLY A 106 0.16 10.89 6.81
C GLY A 106 -1.24 10.75 6.22
N LYS A 107 -1.37 11.23 5.00
CA LYS A 107 -2.58 11.08 4.20
C LYS A 107 -2.21 10.44 2.87
N SER A 108 -2.93 9.38 2.50
CA SER A 108 -2.70 8.73 1.21
C SER A 108 -3.20 9.62 0.07
N PRO A 109 -2.72 9.39 -1.16
CA PRO A 109 -3.28 10.07 -2.34
C PRO A 109 -4.78 9.85 -2.51
N ARG A 110 -5.32 8.78 -1.93
CA ARG A 110 -6.74 8.44 -1.99
C ARG A 110 -7.54 9.00 -0.81
N GLY A 111 -6.91 9.74 0.10
CA GLY A 111 -7.56 10.50 1.16
C GLY A 111 -7.71 9.80 2.51
N TYR A 112 -7.33 8.54 2.65
CA TYR A 112 -7.33 7.88 3.95
C TYR A 112 -6.05 8.19 4.75
N LYS A 113 -6.13 8.09 6.06
CA LYS A 113 -4.99 8.33 6.96
C LYS A 113 -4.10 7.10 7.03
N THR A 114 -2.79 7.33 7.12
CA THR A 114 -1.79 6.26 7.20
C THR A 114 -0.77 6.49 8.30
N LEU A 115 -0.20 5.40 8.80
CA LEU A 115 0.90 5.41 9.74
C LEU A 115 1.90 4.33 9.30
N ASN A 116 3.11 4.75 8.93
CA ASN A 116 4.12 3.85 8.41
C ASN A 116 5.18 3.56 9.45
N PHE A 117 5.59 2.30 9.54
CA PHE A 117 6.60 1.84 10.49
C PHE A 117 7.97 1.77 9.83
N ASP A 118 9.02 1.96 10.63
CA ASP A 118 10.39 1.79 10.17
C ASP A 118 10.68 0.29 10.00
N PRO A 119 10.99 -0.18 8.79
CA PRO A 119 11.25 -1.61 8.57
C PRO A 119 12.44 -2.13 9.38
N SER A 120 13.42 -1.29 9.69
CA SER A 120 14.61 -1.70 10.48
C SER A 120 14.28 -1.99 11.93
N ASP A 121 13.16 -1.49 12.42
CA ASP A 121 12.71 -1.61 13.82
C ASP A 121 11.45 -2.45 13.95
N SER A 122 11.01 -3.08 12.90
CA SER A 122 9.81 -3.92 12.88
C SER A 122 10.16 -5.34 12.42
N ILE A 123 9.29 -5.96 11.66
CA ILE A 123 9.49 -7.35 11.19
C ILE A 123 10.29 -7.44 9.89
N GLY A 124 10.97 -6.36 9.49
CA GLY A 124 11.80 -6.34 8.28
C GLY A 124 11.03 -6.11 6.99
N THR A 125 9.75 -5.83 7.06
CA THR A 125 8.90 -5.50 5.91
C THR A 125 8.28 -4.12 6.08
N LEU A 126 7.79 -3.55 5.01
CA LEU A 126 6.97 -2.33 5.10
C LEU A 126 5.66 -2.67 5.80
N PHE A 127 5.37 -1.95 6.86
CA PHE A 127 4.20 -2.17 7.69
C PHE A 127 3.45 -0.85 7.83
N GLN A 128 2.13 -0.90 7.66
CA GLN A 128 1.31 0.30 7.65
C GLN A 128 0.00 0.06 8.40
N LEU A 129 -0.43 1.05 9.17
CA LEU A 129 -1.82 1.17 9.62
C LEU A 129 -2.56 2.16 8.74
N ALA A 130 -3.82 1.93 8.51
CA ALA A 130 -4.67 2.81 7.71
C ALA A 130 -6.04 2.95 8.33
N GLN A 131 -6.59 4.15 8.24
CA GLN A 131 -7.93 4.49 8.70
C GLN A 131 -8.70 5.20 7.60
N GLY A 132 -9.88 4.73 7.31
CA GLY A 132 -10.76 5.32 6.29
C GLY A 132 -10.99 4.42 5.08
#